data_d3c07881b1dd99a1218dae772fe09546
#
_entry.id   d3c07881b1dd99a1218dae772fe09546
#
_cell.length_a   1.000
_cell.length_b   1.000
_cell.length_c   1.000
_cell.angle_alpha   90.00
_cell.angle_beta   90.00
_cell.angle_gamma   90.00
#
_symmetry.space_group_name_H-M   'P 1'
#
loop_
_entity.id
_entity.type
_entity.pdbx_description
1 polymer ?
#
loop_
_entity_poly.entity_id
_entity_poly.type
_entity_poly.pdbx_seq_one_letter_code
_entity_poly.pdbx_strand_id
1 'polypeptide(L)'
;MRITELFNIQSIALDSAAADQAQIIDELVELQATHGNLTDKAAYKAAIYAREAEASTYVDNGITVPHARAACVTRPSLAALRLKTPVQYNADDDGKTDLLFMIAAPENGSLHIDMLARLMQMLMNEDFVAKLHAAKTPKEFLDTIDAQEEAQFGNESFTQEELPTTYRVLAVTACPNGIAHTYMAAEALNKAAQKLGIPCKVETNGSDGPQNVLTADEIAACDGIIVAADKNVETARFDGKPVLFAHVDDGIHKPEQLLQSVLDGKVPVFHSTVRESDKNLLEQNRGGSAKDSLGHTLYKHLMYG
;
A
#
# COMPACT_ATOMS: atom_id res chain seq x y z
N MET A 1 8.16 13.47 8.40
CA MET A 1 7.08 13.21 9.37
C MET A 1 7.57 12.18 10.38
N ARG A 2 7.35 12.38 11.65
CA ARG A 2 7.69 11.43 12.72
C ARG A 2 6.46 10.58 13.07
N ILE A 3 6.66 9.42 13.72
CA ILE A 3 5.55 8.58 14.20
C ILE A 3 4.64 9.36 15.15
N THR A 4 5.22 10.18 16.00
CA THR A 4 4.46 11.01 16.96
C THR A 4 3.54 12.05 16.31
N GLU A 5 3.86 12.50 15.09
CA GLU A 5 3.00 13.42 14.34
C GLU A 5 1.73 12.74 13.78
N LEU A 6 1.71 11.41 13.77
CA LEU A 6 0.55 10.61 13.38
C LEU A 6 -0.43 10.38 14.52
N PHE A 7 -0.04 10.67 15.76
CA PHE A 7 -0.93 10.63 16.91
C PHE A 7 -1.59 11.98 17.19
N ASN A 8 -2.78 11.90 17.73
CA ASN A 8 -3.39 12.97 18.50
C ASN A 8 -3.34 12.54 19.97
N ILE A 9 -3.10 13.43 20.90
CA ILE A 9 -3.10 13.08 22.33
C ILE A 9 -4.43 12.45 22.79
N GLN A 10 -5.52 12.80 22.09
CA GLN A 10 -6.85 12.24 22.31
C GLN A 10 -7.03 10.85 21.66
N SER A 11 -6.12 10.43 20.79
CA SER A 11 -6.14 9.09 20.19
C SER A 11 -5.43 8.03 21.02
N ILE A 12 -5.08 8.35 22.27
CA ILE A 12 -4.39 7.46 23.20
C ILE A 12 -5.26 7.25 24.44
N ALA A 13 -5.64 6.01 24.71
CA ALA A 13 -6.31 5.63 25.92
C ALA A 13 -5.44 4.65 26.73
N LEU A 14 -5.24 4.95 28.00
CA LEU A 14 -4.51 4.11 28.93
C LEU A 14 -5.50 3.52 29.94
N ASP A 15 -5.27 2.27 30.34
CA ASP A 15 -6.08 1.56 31.33
C ASP A 15 -7.54 1.30 30.89
N SER A 16 -7.76 0.95 29.59
CA SER A 16 -9.05 0.54 29.06
C SER A 16 -9.55 -0.74 29.73
N ALA A 17 -10.87 -0.84 29.86
CA ALA A 17 -11.57 -2.02 30.38
C ALA A 17 -12.14 -2.92 29.28
N ALA A 18 -11.82 -2.70 28.02
CA ALA A 18 -12.25 -3.56 26.91
C ALA A 18 -11.81 -5.01 27.16
N ALA A 19 -12.74 -5.95 26.98
CA ALA A 19 -12.59 -7.33 27.42
C ALA A 19 -12.57 -8.35 26.26
N ASP A 20 -12.82 -7.90 25.02
CA ASP A 20 -12.83 -8.71 23.82
C ASP A 20 -12.42 -7.90 22.57
N GLN A 21 -12.17 -8.59 21.46
CA GLN A 21 -11.77 -7.98 20.20
C GLN A 21 -12.76 -6.89 19.73
N ALA A 22 -14.06 -7.15 19.87
CA ALA A 22 -15.08 -6.22 19.37
C ALA A 22 -15.05 -4.89 20.13
N GLN A 23 -14.94 -4.93 21.47
CA GLN A 23 -14.83 -3.74 22.31
C GLN A 23 -13.51 -3.00 22.05
N ILE A 24 -12.42 -3.73 21.86
CA ILE A 24 -11.11 -3.18 21.52
C ILE A 24 -11.16 -2.42 20.21
N ILE A 25 -11.69 -3.04 19.16
CA ILE A 25 -11.81 -2.41 17.83
C ILE A 25 -12.74 -1.21 17.89
N ASP A 26 -13.86 -1.29 18.62
CA ASP A 26 -14.78 -0.17 18.78
C ASP A 26 -14.11 1.03 19.43
N GLU A 27 -13.40 0.82 20.53
CA GLU A 27 -12.69 1.88 21.25
C GLU A 27 -11.57 2.48 20.38
N LEU A 28 -10.78 1.64 19.70
CA LEU A 28 -9.72 2.11 18.79
C LEU A 28 -10.26 2.90 17.60
N VAL A 29 -11.40 2.52 17.02
CA VAL A 29 -12.04 3.29 15.94
C VAL A 29 -12.52 4.65 16.43
N GLU A 30 -13.08 4.74 17.64
CA GLU A 30 -13.46 6.01 18.24
C GLU A 30 -12.23 6.90 18.51
N LEU A 31 -11.13 6.32 19.01
CA LEU A 31 -9.87 7.02 19.19
C LEU A 31 -9.31 7.54 17.85
N GLN A 32 -9.34 6.72 16.79
CA GLN A 32 -8.94 7.15 15.43
C GLN A 32 -9.80 8.31 14.93
N ALA A 33 -11.08 8.30 15.21
CA ALA A 33 -11.99 9.36 14.77
C ALA A 33 -11.65 10.73 15.37
N THR A 34 -10.93 10.78 16.50
CA THR A 34 -10.47 12.04 17.11
C THR A 34 -9.54 12.86 16.21
N HIS A 35 -8.91 12.22 15.21
CA HIS A 35 -8.10 12.89 14.21
C HIS A 35 -8.90 13.70 13.18
N GLY A 36 -10.21 13.46 13.06
CA GLY A 36 -11.05 14.06 12.03
C GLY A 36 -10.68 13.63 10.59
N ASN A 37 -10.04 12.48 10.44
CA ASN A 37 -9.58 11.94 9.16
C ASN A 37 -10.41 10.74 8.67
N LEU A 38 -11.38 10.28 9.46
CA LEU A 38 -12.34 9.26 9.05
C LEU A 38 -13.63 9.91 8.56
N THR A 39 -13.99 9.72 7.30
CA THR A 39 -15.26 10.19 6.72
C THR A 39 -16.43 9.25 7.05
N ASP A 40 -16.12 7.97 7.30
CA ASP A 40 -17.08 6.93 7.67
C ASP A 40 -16.42 5.92 8.63
N LYS A 41 -16.82 5.99 9.93
CA LYS A 41 -16.31 5.07 10.96
C LYS A 41 -16.76 3.63 10.74
N ALA A 42 -17.99 3.42 10.26
CA ALA A 42 -18.51 2.08 10.05
C ALA A 42 -17.79 1.38 8.90
N ALA A 43 -17.52 2.10 7.81
CA ALA A 43 -16.71 1.59 6.69
C ALA A 43 -15.28 1.27 7.13
N TYR A 44 -14.65 2.12 7.95
CA TYR A 44 -13.32 1.86 8.47
C TYR A 44 -13.28 0.65 9.40
N LYS A 45 -14.26 0.53 10.33
CA LYS A 45 -14.43 -0.64 11.19
C LYS A 45 -14.59 -1.94 10.39
N ALA A 46 -15.38 -1.91 9.31
CA ALA A 46 -15.53 -3.05 8.42
C ALA A 46 -14.22 -3.44 7.73
N ALA A 47 -13.40 -2.45 7.32
CA ALA A 47 -12.09 -2.69 6.74
C ALA A 47 -11.11 -3.34 7.74
N ILE A 48 -11.13 -2.93 9.02
CA ILE A 48 -10.36 -3.58 10.08
C ILE A 48 -10.78 -5.04 10.24
N TYR A 49 -12.07 -5.35 10.33
CA TYR A 49 -12.53 -6.74 10.43
C TYR A 49 -12.19 -7.58 9.21
N ALA A 50 -12.26 -7.01 8.00
CA ALA A 50 -11.85 -7.69 6.78
C ALA A 50 -10.37 -8.07 6.83
N ARG A 51 -9.51 -7.14 7.31
CA ARG A 51 -8.06 -7.39 7.48
C ARG A 51 -7.78 -8.44 8.57
N GLU A 52 -8.47 -8.38 9.71
CA GLU A 52 -8.33 -9.37 10.79
C GLU A 52 -8.78 -10.78 10.37
N ALA A 53 -9.75 -10.88 9.45
CA ALA A 53 -10.21 -12.15 8.92
C ALA A 53 -9.18 -12.85 8.00
N GLU A 54 -8.23 -12.11 7.42
CA GLU A 54 -7.14 -12.68 6.62
C GLU A 54 -6.08 -13.36 7.51
N ALA A 55 -5.67 -12.70 8.58
CA ALA A 55 -4.75 -13.20 9.61
C ALA A 55 -4.78 -12.26 10.80
N SER A 56 -4.64 -12.79 12.02
CA SER A 56 -4.52 -11.97 13.22
C SER A 56 -3.38 -10.95 13.10
N THR A 57 -3.61 -9.77 13.63
CA THR A 57 -2.59 -8.72 13.75
C THR A 57 -1.89 -8.73 15.13
N TYR A 58 -2.11 -9.76 15.93
CA TYR A 58 -1.27 -10.05 17.10
C TYR A 58 0.17 -10.33 16.64
N VAL A 59 1.12 -9.70 17.30
CA VAL A 59 2.55 -9.80 16.92
C VAL A 59 3.28 -10.74 17.85
N ASP A 60 3.45 -10.35 19.09
CA ASP A 60 4.08 -11.08 20.20
C ASP A 60 4.09 -10.18 21.46
N ASN A 61 4.49 -10.73 22.60
CA ASN A 61 4.75 -9.98 23.84
C ASN A 61 3.62 -9.04 24.27
N GLY A 62 2.37 -9.43 24.02
CA GLY A 62 1.20 -8.64 24.41
C GLY A 62 0.83 -7.52 23.46
N ILE A 63 1.43 -7.47 22.26
CA ILE A 63 1.25 -6.38 21.30
C ILE A 63 0.36 -6.82 20.15
N THR A 64 -0.61 -5.98 19.79
CA THR A 64 -1.44 -6.16 18.57
C THR A 64 -1.49 -4.86 17.77
N VAL A 65 -1.43 -4.97 16.43
CA VAL A 65 -1.39 -3.81 15.53
C VAL A 65 -2.50 -3.90 14.48
N PRO A 66 -3.78 -3.68 14.86
CA PRO A 66 -4.86 -3.62 13.88
C PRO A 66 -4.61 -2.50 12.88
N HIS A 67 -4.75 -2.80 11.58
CA HIS A 67 -4.50 -1.80 10.55
C HIS A 67 -5.36 -2.05 9.32
N ALA A 68 -5.78 -0.96 8.66
CA ALA A 68 -6.47 -1.05 7.38
C ALA A 68 -6.17 0.16 6.49
N ARG A 69 -6.20 -0.10 5.18
CA ARG A 69 -6.33 0.95 4.16
C ARG A 69 -7.79 1.04 3.74
N ALA A 70 -8.32 2.26 3.70
CA ALA A 70 -9.70 2.44 3.32
C ALA A 70 -9.93 3.81 2.64
N ALA A 71 -10.83 3.86 1.67
CA ALA A 71 -11.22 5.10 0.97
C ALA A 71 -11.82 6.15 1.92
N CYS A 72 -12.39 5.70 3.06
CA CYS A 72 -12.92 6.58 4.09
C CYS A 72 -11.85 7.24 4.96
N VAL A 73 -10.57 6.91 4.80
CA VAL A 73 -9.44 7.54 5.49
C VAL A 73 -8.84 8.61 4.60
N THR A 74 -8.84 9.87 5.04
CA THR A 74 -8.33 11.00 4.25
C THR A 74 -6.85 11.27 4.43
N ARG A 75 -6.28 10.90 5.57
CA ARG A 75 -4.85 11.03 5.89
C ARG A 75 -4.42 9.96 6.90
N PRO A 76 -3.15 9.53 6.88
CA PRO A 76 -2.64 8.55 7.83
C PRO A 76 -2.73 9.02 9.28
N SER A 77 -2.99 8.09 10.20
CA SER A 77 -2.99 8.36 11.64
C SER A 77 -2.81 7.09 12.46
N LEU A 78 -2.44 7.30 13.73
CA LEU A 78 -2.26 6.26 14.73
C LEU A 78 -3.15 6.51 15.94
N ALA A 79 -3.70 5.43 16.50
CA ALA A 79 -4.30 5.40 17.82
C ALA A 79 -3.63 4.33 18.68
N ALA A 80 -3.58 4.51 19.98
CA ALA A 80 -3.05 3.54 20.91
C ALA A 80 -4.01 3.25 22.06
N LEU A 81 -4.05 1.98 22.44
CA LEU A 81 -4.88 1.49 23.54
C LEU A 81 -4.03 0.60 24.43
N ARG A 82 -4.04 0.87 25.74
CA ARG A 82 -3.50 -0.03 26.76
C ARG A 82 -4.62 -0.57 27.62
N LEU A 83 -4.71 -1.89 27.73
CA LEU A 83 -5.72 -2.58 28.52
C LEU A 83 -5.28 -2.70 29.98
N LYS A 84 -6.24 -2.65 30.89
CA LYS A 84 -6.01 -2.96 32.33
C LYS A 84 -5.67 -4.42 32.55
N THR A 85 -6.28 -5.29 31.74
CA THR A 85 -6.13 -6.74 31.85
C THR A 85 -5.86 -7.30 30.47
N PRO A 86 -4.82 -8.11 30.27
CA PRO A 86 -4.54 -8.73 28.99
C PRO A 86 -5.71 -9.60 28.49
N VAL A 87 -6.09 -9.45 27.24
CA VAL A 87 -7.24 -10.10 26.57
C VAL A 87 -6.77 -11.02 25.47
N GLN A 88 -7.42 -12.17 25.29
CA GLN A 88 -7.27 -12.98 24.08
C GLN A 88 -7.91 -12.22 22.92
N TYR A 89 -7.08 -11.64 22.04
CA TYR A 89 -7.56 -10.79 20.95
C TYR A 89 -8.20 -11.62 19.83
N ASN A 90 -7.53 -12.69 19.39
CA ASN A 90 -8.09 -13.68 18.48
C ASN A 90 -7.96 -15.06 19.12
N ALA A 91 -8.88 -15.97 18.82
CA ALA A 91 -8.90 -17.32 19.41
C ALA A 91 -7.64 -18.13 19.09
N ASP A 92 -7.06 -17.88 17.91
CA ASP A 92 -5.88 -18.62 17.41
C ASP A 92 -4.54 -17.96 17.79
N ASP A 93 -4.56 -16.84 18.52
CA ASP A 93 -3.31 -16.19 18.97
C ASP A 93 -2.64 -17.00 20.09
N ASP A 94 -1.32 -17.12 20.04
CA ASP A 94 -0.53 -17.85 21.03
C ASP A 94 -0.42 -17.11 22.39
N GLY A 95 -0.90 -15.86 22.47
CA GLY A 95 -0.82 -15.03 23.66
C GLY A 95 -1.97 -14.05 23.83
N LYS A 96 -1.92 -13.32 24.94
CA LYS A 96 -2.89 -12.26 25.24
C LYS A 96 -2.29 -10.90 24.92
N THR A 97 -3.12 -9.96 24.50
CA THR A 97 -2.71 -8.58 24.21
C THR A 97 -3.15 -7.62 25.31
N ASP A 98 -2.34 -6.64 25.58
CA ASP A 98 -2.64 -5.52 26.49
C ASP A 98 -2.16 -4.16 25.96
N LEU A 99 -1.37 -4.15 24.86
CA LEU A 99 -0.92 -2.95 24.21
C LEU A 99 -1.26 -3.00 22.71
N LEU A 100 -2.04 -2.06 22.23
CA LEU A 100 -2.52 -2.05 20.85
C LEU A 100 -2.22 -0.72 20.16
N PHE A 101 -1.87 -0.81 18.88
CA PHE A 101 -1.66 0.34 17.99
C PHE A 101 -2.50 0.17 16.74
N MET A 102 -3.48 1.01 16.53
CA MET A 102 -4.29 0.98 15.30
C MET A 102 -3.75 1.96 14.26
N ILE A 103 -3.51 1.47 13.04
CA ILE A 103 -3.03 2.29 11.91
C ILE A 103 -4.18 2.49 10.92
N ALA A 104 -4.55 3.75 10.68
CA ALA A 104 -5.45 4.12 9.61
C ALA A 104 -4.66 4.76 8.45
N ALA A 105 -4.88 4.29 7.24
CA ALA A 105 -4.23 4.83 6.05
C ALA A 105 -5.21 4.94 4.87
N PRO A 106 -5.03 5.96 3.99
CA PRO A 106 -5.73 6.03 2.72
C PRO A 106 -5.41 4.81 1.83
N GLU A 107 -6.29 4.49 0.89
CA GLU A 107 -6.06 3.37 -0.04
C GLU A 107 -4.82 3.58 -0.91
N ASN A 108 -4.51 4.81 -1.25
CA ASN A 108 -3.39 5.15 -2.12
C ASN A 108 -2.15 5.54 -1.29
N GLY A 109 -1.00 4.99 -1.67
CA GLY A 109 0.31 5.29 -1.06
C GLY A 109 0.91 4.14 -0.24
N SER A 110 2.24 4.17 -0.08
CA SER A 110 3.03 3.18 0.67
C SER A 110 3.26 3.56 2.14
N LEU A 111 2.91 4.78 2.52
CA LEU A 111 3.25 5.34 3.83
C LEU A 111 2.81 4.46 5.02
N HIS A 112 1.70 3.72 4.89
CA HIS A 112 1.25 2.81 5.95
C HIS A 112 2.22 1.64 6.17
N ILE A 113 2.93 1.16 5.13
CA ILE A 113 3.93 0.10 5.25
C ILE A 113 5.15 0.63 6.00
N ASP A 114 5.60 1.84 5.66
CA ASP A 114 6.74 2.47 6.33
C ASP A 114 6.43 2.77 7.79
N MET A 115 5.21 3.26 8.08
CA MET A 115 4.72 3.47 9.44
C MET A 115 4.69 2.17 10.24
N LEU A 116 4.12 1.11 9.65
CA LEU A 116 4.05 -0.20 10.29
C LEU A 116 5.46 -0.75 10.53
N ALA A 117 6.33 -0.71 9.54
CA ALA A 117 7.70 -1.21 9.65
C ALA A 117 8.49 -0.47 10.74
N ARG A 118 8.41 0.87 10.80
CA ARG A 118 9.09 1.67 11.82
C ARG A 118 8.53 1.42 13.22
N LEU A 119 7.20 1.39 13.35
CA LEU A 119 6.55 1.07 14.63
C LEU A 119 6.96 -0.33 15.11
N MET A 120 6.94 -1.33 14.23
CA MET A 120 7.36 -2.69 14.56
C MET A 120 8.81 -2.77 15.01
N GLN A 121 9.73 -2.07 14.32
CA GLN A 121 11.14 -2.03 14.73
C GLN A 121 11.33 -1.43 16.12
N MET A 122 10.54 -0.40 16.48
CA MET A 122 10.56 0.18 17.83
C MET A 122 10.01 -0.80 18.87
N LEU A 123 8.90 -1.48 18.56
CA LEU A 123 8.23 -2.43 19.48
C LEU A 123 9.01 -3.72 19.69
N MET A 124 10.02 -4.02 18.89
CA MET A 124 10.98 -5.10 19.17
C MET A 124 11.92 -4.80 20.37
N ASN A 125 11.96 -3.56 20.84
CA ASN A 125 12.77 -3.17 22.00
C ASN A 125 11.95 -3.35 23.28
N GLU A 126 12.29 -4.37 24.08
CA GLU A 126 11.59 -4.72 25.32
C GLU A 126 11.62 -3.59 26.35
N ASP A 127 12.75 -2.86 26.47
CA ASP A 127 12.87 -1.72 27.38
C ASP A 127 11.93 -0.57 26.98
N PHE A 128 11.74 -0.36 25.70
CA PHE A 128 10.79 0.62 25.17
C PHE A 128 9.36 0.22 25.49
N VAL A 129 8.99 -1.03 25.24
CA VAL A 129 7.65 -1.57 25.55
C VAL A 129 7.37 -1.46 27.04
N ALA A 130 8.34 -1.80 27.90
CA ALA A 130 8.21 -1.64 29.36
C ALA A 130 7.96 -0.19 29.76
N LYS A 131 8.61 0.79 29.11
CA LYS A 131 8.36 2.22 29.35
C LYS A 131 6.97 2.65 28.91
N LEU A 132 6.45 2.12 27.78
CA LEU A 132 5.08 2.37 27.35
C LEU A 132 4.05 1.84 28.36
N HIS A 133 4.30 0.68 28.94
CA HIS A 133 3.46 0.14 30.02
C HIS A 133 3.53 0.98 31.29
N ALA A 134 4.68 1.58 31.59
CA ALA A 134 4.88 2.41 32.79
C ALA A 134 4.29 3.82 32.66
N ALA A 135 4.03 4.31 31.46
CA ALA A 135 3.49 5.64 31.17
C ALA A 135 2.13 5.83 31.88
N LYS A 136 1.99 6.95 32.60
CA LYS A 136 0.77 7.25 33.39
C LYS A 136 -0.17 8.18 32.68
N THR A 137 0.31 8.88 31.65
CA THR A 137 -0.47 9.85 30.88
C THR A 137 -0.23 9.66 29.38
N PRO A 138 -1.20 10.02 28.51
CA PRO A 138 -0.99 10.01 27.06
C PRO A 138 0.22 10.83 26.62
N LYS A 139 0.53 11.92 27.35
CA LYS A 139 1.72 12.72 27.08
C LYS A 139 3.01 11.95 27.33
N GLU A 140 3.15 11.31 28.51
CA GLU A 140 4.31 10.47 28.82
C GLU A 140 4.48 9.32 27.82
N PHE A 141 3.36 8.75 27.36
CA PHE A 141 3.35 7.71 26.34
C PHE A 141 3.92 8.23 25.02
N LEU A 142 3.47 9.41 24.54
CA LEU A 142 4.00 10.05 23.34
C LEU A 142 5.47 10.46 23.48
N ASP A 143 5.85 11.06 24.62
CA ASP A 143 7.24 11.46 24.89
C ASP A 143 8.17 10.23 24.85
N THR A 144 7.68 9.06 25.30
CA THR A 144 8.40 7.79 25.23
C THR A 144 8.60 7.32 23.79
N ILE A 145 7.55 7.42 22.95
CA ILE A 145 7.64 7.10 21.52
C ILE A 145 8.63 8.03 20.83
N ASP A 146 8.53 9.34 21.09
CA ASP A 146 9.39 10.35 20.48
C ASP A 146 10.86 10.12 20.80
N ALA A 147 11.17 9.84 22.05
CA ALA A 147 12.54 9.55 22.52
C ALA A 147 13.09 8.26 21.88
N GLN A 148 12.28 7.22 21.75
CA GLN A 148 12.70 5.97 21.11
C GLN A 148 12.93 6.15 19.60
N GLU A 149 12.03 6.88 18.92
CA GLU A 149 12.17 7.16 17.50
C GLU A 149 13.43 7.98 17.23
N GLU A 150 13.72 9.00 18.05
CA GLU A 150 14.94 9.81 17.92
C GLU A 150 16.20 8.99 18.17
N ALA A 151 16.20 8.12 19.19
CA ALA A 151 17.34 7.28 19.51
C ALA A 151 17.65 6.24 18.41
N GLN A 152 16.62 5.71 17.76
CA GLN A 152 16.76 4.62 16.80
C GLN A 152 16.92 5.11 15.35
N PHE A 153 16.25 6.19 14.98
CA PHE A 153 16.20 6.71 13.60
C PHE A 153 16.73 8.15 13.46
N GLY A 154 17.06 8.81 14.58
CA GLY A 154 17.53 10.19 14.56
C GLY A 154 16.52 11.15 13.92
N ASN A 155 17.00 12.01 13.02
CA ASN A 155 16.15 12.95 12.27
C ASN A 155 15.62 12.38 10.95
N GLU A 156 15.70 11.05 10.74
CA GLU A 156 15.04 10.43 9.59
C GLU A 156 13.52 10.58 9.73
N SER A 157 12.98 11.60 9.08
CA SER A 157 11.53 11.72 8.95
C SER A 157 11.00 10.76 7.89
N PHE A 158 9.79 10.24 8.07
CA PHE A 158 9.05 9.72 6.92
C PHE A 158 8.96 10.86 5.92
N THR A 159 9.56 10.72 4.78
CA THR A 159 9.14 11.48 3.64
C THR A 159 7.74 10.97 3.31
N GLN A 160 6.71 11.77 3.63
CA GLN A 160 5.55 11.73 2.79
C GLN A 160 6.16 12.08 1.42
N GLU A 161 6.36 11.07 0.57
CA GLU A 161 6.38 11.35 -0.84
C GLU A 161 5.01 12.03 -1.05
N GLU A 162 5.00 13.37 -1.12
CA GLU A 162 3.93 14.05 -1.81
C GLU A 162 3.86 13.29 -3.12
N LEU A 163 2.77 12.53 -3.29
CA LEU A 163 2.53 11.85 -4.56
C LEU A 163 2.76 12.93 -5.59
N PRO A 164 3.78 12.84 -6.42
CA PRO A 164 4.11 13.93 -7.31
C PRO A 164 2.83 14.25 -8.05
N THR A 165 2.43 15.50 -8.08
CA THR A 165 1.21 15.95 -8.75
C THR A 165 1.17 15.46 -10.19
N THR A 166 2.32 15.01 -10.71
CA THR A 166 2.48 14.39 -12.03
C THR A 166 3.62 13.38 -12.02
N TYR A 167 3.33 12.13 -12.31
CA TYR A 167 4.36 11.11 -12.55
C TYR A 167 4.99 11.34 -13.92
N ARG A 168 6.34 11.33 -13.99
CA ARG A 168 7.04 11.42 -15.27
C ARG A 168 7.09 10.07 -16.00
N VAL A 169 7.30 8.99 -15.26
CA VAL A 169 7.33 7.64 -15.81
C VAL A 169 6.28 6.78 -15.11
N LEU A 170 5.50 6.07 -15.89
CA LEU A 170 4.59 5.04 -15.40
C LEU A 170 5.14 3.66 -15.75
N ALA A 171 4.83 2.66 -14.95
CA ALA A 171 5.20 1.29 -15.29
C ALA A 171 4.08 0.30 -14.98
N VAL A 172 4.06 -0.81 -15.70
CA VAL A 172 3.21 -1.98 -15.42
C VAL A 172 4.10 -3.20 -15.35
N THR A 173 3.97 -3.98 -14.27
CA THR A 173 4.70 -5.23 -14.12
C THR A 173 3.75 -6.41 -14.05
N ALA A 174 4.10 -7.51 -14.76
CA ALA A 174 3.32 -8.73 -14.74
C ALA A 174 4.17 -9.96 -15.10
N CYS A 175 3.94 -11.08 -14.43
CA CYS A 175 4.55 -12.37 -14.80
C CYS A 175 3.47 -13.46 -14.91
N PRO A 176 3.75 -14.60 -15.59
CA PRO A 176 2.77 -15.66 -15.79
C PRO A 176 2.15 -16.16 -14.48
N ASN A 177 2.96 -16.34 -13.44
CA ASN A 177 2.51 -16.83 -12.14
C ASN A 177 1.94 -15.72 -11.23
N GLY A 178 2.12 -14.44 -11.60
CA GLY A 178 1.57 -13.28 -10.90
C GLY A 178 2.13 -13.05 -9.49
N ILE A 179 3.27 -13.68 -9.10
CA ILE A 179 3.78 -13.64 -7.73
C ILE A 179 5.14 -12.94 -7.68
N ALA A 180 6.25 -13.67 -7.54
CA ALA A 180 7.54 -13.09 -7.16
C ALA A 180 8.07 -12.04 -8.15
N HIS A 181 8.21 -12.37 -9.45
CA HIS A 181 8.83 -11.48 -10.43
C HIS A 181 8.06 -10.18 -10.66
N THR A 182 6.72 -10.22 -10.58
CA THR A 182 5.87 -9.02 -10.68
C THR A 182 6.24 -7.99 -9.62
N TYR A 183 6.33 -8.42 -8.36
CA TYR A 183 6.63 -7.53 -7.23
C TYR A 183 8.11 -7.13 -7.18
N MET A 184 9.03 -8.06 -7.51
CA MET A 184 10.46 -7.76 -7.58
C MET A 184 10.78 -6.70 -8.64
N ALA A 185 10.16 -6.79 -9.82
CA ALA A 185 10.32 -5.78 -10.88
C ALA A 185 9.75 -4.43 -10.46
N ALA A 186 8.58 -4.41 -9.82
CA ALA A 186 7.98 -3.18 -9.31
C ALA A 186 8.86 -2.51 -8.25
N GLU A 187 9.39 -3.28 -7.31
CA GLU A 187 10.29 -2.78 -6.27
C GLU A 187 11.60 -2.23 -6.88
N ALA A 188 12.20 -2.97 -7.83
CA ALA A 188 13.43 -2.55 -8.49
C ALA A 188 13.24 -1.24 -9.28
N LEU A 189 12.13 -1.12 -10.03
CA LEU A 189 11.78 0.10 -10.76
C LEU A 189 11.56 1.29 -9.81
N ASN A 190 10.83 1.10 -8.71
CA ASN A 190 10.61 2.15 -7.73
C ASN A 190 11.92 2.61 -7.07
N LYS A 191 12.77 1.67 -6.64
CA LYS A 191 14.09 1.99 -6.05
C LYS A 191 14.99 2.74 -7.03
N ALA A 192 15.02 2.30 -8.30
CA ALA A 192 15.81 2.96 -9.33
C ALA A 192 15.27 4.37 -9.63
N ALA A 193 13.95 4.54 -9.71
CA ALA A 193 13.32 5.84 -9.92
C ALA A 193 13.64 6.79 -8.75
N GLN A 194 13.53 6.32 -7.51
CA GLN A 194 13.87 7.10 -6.32
C GLN A 194 15.34 7.53 -6.34
N LYS A 195 16.26 6.62 -6.65
CA LYS A 195 17.69 6.92 -6.77
C LYS A 195 18.01 7.98 -7.83
N LEU A 196 17.23 7.97 -8.93
CA LEU A 196 17.38 8.93 -10.03
C LEU A 196 16.57 10.22 -9.83
N GLY A 197 15.78 10.33 -8.74
CA GLY A 197 14.91 11.48 -8.49
C GLY A 197 13.76 11.61 -9.51
N ILE A 198 13.28 10.48 -10.06
CA ILE A 198 12.24 10.44 -11.08
C ILE A 198 10.89 10.10 -10.43
N PRO A 199 9.88 10.98 -10.52
CA PRO A 199 8.52 10.62 -10.13
C PRO A 199 7.99 9.46 -10.98
N CYS A 200 7.85 8.29 -10.36
CA CYS A 200 7.42 7.04 -11.02
C CYS A 200 6.29 6.39 -10.25
N LYS A 201 5.32 5.81 -10.97
CA LYS A 201 4.28 4.95 -10.39
C LYS A 201 4.29 3.61 -11.09
N VAL A 202 4.25 2.53 -10.31
CA VAL A 202 4.26 1.17 -10.84
C VAL A 202 2.97 0.45 -10.48
N GLU A 203 2.21 0.07 -11.49
CA GLU A 203 1.08 -0.84 -11.39
C GLU A 203 1.58 -2.28 -11.40
N THR A 204 1.11 -3.10 -10.46
CA THR A 204 1.43 -4.53 -10.43
C THR A 204 0.20 -5.36 -10.81
N ASN A 205 0.34 -6.25 -11.79
CA ASN A 205 -0.69 -7.21 -12.18
C ASN A 205 -0.33 -8.60 -11.63
N GLY A 206 -0.46 -8.74 -10.30
CA GLY A 206 -0.17 -9.97 -9.57
C GLY A 206 -1.30 -11.00 -9.58
N SER A 207 -1.16 -12.05 -8.75
CA SER A 207 -2.20 -13.07 -8.51
C SER A 207 -3.44 -12.50 -7.83
N ASP A 208 -3.26 -11.47 -6.99
CA ASP A 208 -4.31 -10.85 -6.20
C ASP A 208 -5.03 -9.71 -6.96
N GLY A 209 -4.81 -9.66 -8.27
CA GLY A 209 -5.35 -8.62 -9.14
C GLY A 209 -4.44 -7.40 -9.29
N PRO A 210 -4.89 -6.40 -10.08
CA PRO A 210 -4.13 -5.18 -10.30
C PRO A 210 -4.05 -4.34 -9.03
N GLN A 211 -2.83 -3.90 -8.66
CA GLN A 211 -2.57 -2.97 -7.57
C GLN A 211 -1.98 -1.67 -8.13
N ASN A 212 -2.21 -0.53 -7.46
CA ASN A 212 -1.73 0.79 -7.89
C ASN A 212 -2.12 1.14 -9.33
N VAL A 213 -3.34 0.85 -9.73
CA VAL A 213 -3.83 1.01 -11.12
C VAL A 213 -3.56 2.43 -11.62
N LEU A 214 -3.04 2.52 -12.84
CA LEU A 214 -2.75 3.80 -13.51
C LEU A 214 -4.06 4.43 -13.99
N THR A 215 -4.28 5.69 -13.61
CA THR A 215 -5.46 6.45 -14.03
C THR A 215 -5.27 7.06 -15.41
N ALA A 216 -6.38 7.42 -16.07
CA ALA A 216 -6.33 8.10 -17.38
C ALA A 216 -5.59 9.44 -17.32
N ASP A 217 -5.74 10.20 -16.23
CA ASP A 217 -5.07 11.48 -16.03
C ASP A 217 -3.57 11.31 -15.84
N GLU A 218 -3.12 10.30 -15.08
CA GLU A 218 -1.71 9.96 -14.93
C GLU A 218 -1.09 9.53 -16.26
N ILE A 219 -1.80 8.69 -17.03
CA ILE A 219 -1.37 8.27 -18.36
C ILE A 219 -1.28 9.49 -19.30
N ALA A 220 -2.24 10.39 -19.26
CA ALA A 220 -2.22 11.59 -20.08
C ALA A 220 -1.03 12.52 -19.76
N ALA A 221 -0.65 12.62 -18.50
CA ALA A 221 0.37 13.56 -18.00
C ALA A 221 1.81 13.02 -18.08
N CYS A 222 2.04 11.69 -18.15
CA CYS A 222 3.38 11.11 -18.12
C CYS A 222 4.19 11.34 -19.39
N ASP A 223 5.51 11.30 -19.24
CA ASP A 223 6.49 11.36 -20.36
C ASP A 223 6.51 10.03 -21.15
N GLY A 224 6.29 8.89 -20.48
CA GLY A 224 6.20 7.59 -21.09
C GLY A 224 5.97 6.45 -20.10
N ILE A 225 5.79 5.24 -20.65
CA ILE A 225 5.31 4.07 -19.91
C ILE A 225 6.25 2.89 -20.16
N ILE A 226 6.59 2.17 -19.10
CA ILE A 226 7.33 0.89 -19.16
C ILE A 226 6.33 -0.25 -18.94
N VAL A 227 6.27 -1.20 -19.85
CA VAL A 227 5.52 -2.45 -19.70
C VAL A 227 6.53 -3.58 -19.55
N ALA A 228 6.90 -3.90 -18.31
CA ALA A 228 7.80 -4.99 -17.97
C ALA A 228 6.98 -6.24 -17.63
N ALA A 229 6.57 -6.99 -18.66
CA ALA A 229 5.59 -8.04 -18.51
C ALA A 229 5.83 -9.23 -19.44
N ASP A 230 5.67 -10.46 -18.89
CA ASP A 230 5.70 -11.73 -19.63
C ASP A 230 4.31 -12.38 -19.74
N LYS A 231 3.27 -11.64 -19.40
CA LYS A 231 1.86 -11.99 -19.66
C LYS A 231 1.12 -10.80 -20.23
N ASN A 232 -0.03 -11.05 -20.84
CA ASN A 232 -0.86 -9.97 -21.36
C ASN A 232 -1.32 -9.00 -20.29
N VAL A 233 -1.10 -7.72 -20.55
CA VAL A 233 -1.61 -6.58 -19.78
C VAL A 233 -2.47 -5.70 -20.70
N GLU A 234 -3.42 -4.97 -20.13
CA GLU A 234 -4.30 -4.08 -20.89
C GLU A 234 -3.52 -2.84 -21.36
N THR A 235 -2.98 -2.92 -22.59
CA THR A 235 -2.16 -1.84 -23.17
C THR A 235 -2.95 -0.85 -24.02
N ALA A 236 -4.20 -1.17 -24.41
CA ALA A 236 -5.02 -0.28 -25.25
C ALA A 236 -5.19 1.13 -24.66
N ARG A 237 -5.19 1.25 -23.31
CA ARG A 237 -5.24 2.51 -22.56
C ARG A 237 -4.00 3.41 -22.73
N PHE A 238 -2.93 2.88 -23.32
CA PHE A 238 -1.67 3.60 -23.58
C PHE A 238 -1.54 4.11 -25.02
N ASP A 239 -2.61 4.02 -25.82
CA ASP A 239 -2.60 4.48 -27.21
C ASP A 239 -2.16 5.95 -27.31
N GLY A 240 -1.25 6.23 -28.23
CA GLY A 240 -0.68 7.57 -28.43
C GLY A 240 0.43 7.97 -27.44
N LYS A 241 0.84 7.09 -26.51
CA LYS A 241 1.93 7.35 -25.56
C LYS A 241 3.22 6.63 -25.94
N PRO A 242 4.40 7.18 -25.59
CA PRO A 242 5.66 6.43 -25.66
C PRO A 242 5.59 5.22 -24.72
N VAL A 243 5.71 3.99 -25.25
CA VAL A 243 5.65 2.75 -24.45
C VAL A 243 6.87 1.89 -24.73
N LEU A 244 7.62 1.58 -23.68
CA LEU A 244 8.73 0.63 -23.70
C LEU A 244 8.26 -0.73 -23.23
N PHE A 245 8.23 -1.71 -24.16
CA PHE A 245 7.96 -3.10 -23.81
C PHE A 245 9.26 -3.81 -23.43
N ALA A 246 9.26 -4.53 -22.33
CA ALA A 246 10.39 -5.26 -21.79
C ALA A 246 9.91 -6.55 -21.11
N HIS A 247 10.80 -7.52 -20.94
CA HIS A 247 10.53 -8.67 -20.08
C HIS A 247 10.49 -8.26 -18.61
N VAL A 248 9.73 -8.97 -17.79
CA VAL A 248 9.67 -8.71 -16.34
C VAL A 248 11.06 -8.80 -15.71
N ASP A 249 11.92 -9.67 -16.23
CA ASP A 249 13.31 -9.87 -15.79
C ASP A 249 14.20 -8.63 -16.05
N ASP A 250 13.99 -7.93 -17.15
CA ASP A 250 14.66 -6.65 -17.42
C ASP A 250 14.23 -5.57 -16.42
N GLY A 251 12.95 -5.60 -15.98
CA GLY A 251 12.45 -4.73 -14.90
C GLY A 251 13.16 -4.97 -13.57
N ILE A 252 13.59 -6.21 -13.31
CA ILE A 252 14.36 -6.58 -12.11
C ILE A 252 15.83 -6.16 -12.22
N HIS A 253 16.47 -6.51 -13.34
CA HIS A 253 17.94 -6.44 -13.48
C HIS A 253 18.46 -5.18 -14.17
N LYS A 254 17.61 -4.45 -14.91
CA LYS A 254 17.99 -3.26 -15.69
C LYS A 254 17.04 -2.06 -15.49
N PRO A 255 16.49 -1.83 -14.28
CA PRO A 255 15.46 -0.82 -14.06
C PRO A 255 15.93 0.60 -14.42
N GLU A 256 17.19 0.96 -14.08
CA GLU A 256 17.76 2.27 -14.40
C GLU A 256 17.84 2.51 -15.92
N GLN A 257 18.19 1.49 -16.68
CA GLN A 257 18.27 1.60 -18.15
C GLN A 257 16.89 1.78 -18.78
N LEU A 258 15.87 1.07 -18.28
CA LEU A 258 14.50 1.21 -18.75
C LEU A 258 13.96 2.62 -18.49
N LEU A 259 14.15 3.14 -17.26
CA LEU A 259 13.77 4.50 -16.89
C LEU A 259 14.46 5.54 -17.75
N GLN A 260 15.78 5.42 -17.92
CA GLN A 260 16.56 6.35 -18.73
C GLN A 260 16.14 6.34 -20.20
N SER A 261 15.80 5.17 -20.77
CA SER A 261 15.35 5.05 -22.16
C SER A 261 14.06 5.84 -22.41
N VAL A 262 13.13 5.82 -21.43
CA VAL A 262 11.89 6.62 -21.51
C VAL A 262 12.19 8.10 -21.45
N LEU A 263 13.04 8.53 -20.50
CA LEU A 263 13.40 9.94 -20.31
C LEU A 263 14.17 10.54 -21.46
N ASP A 264 15.00 9.74 -22.14
CA ASP A 264 15.77 10.16 -23.33
C ASP A 264 14.87 10.33 -24.58
N GLY A 265 13.58 10.02 -24.49
CA GLY A 265 12.67 10.08 -25.62
C GLY A 265 12.97 9.05 -26.73
N LYS A 266 13.69 7.98 -26.40
CA LYS A 266 14.10 6.93 -27.37
C LYS A 266 13.02 5.85 -27.59
N VAL A 267 11.90 6.00 -26.91
CA VAL A 267 10.81 5.01 -26.89
C VAL A 267 9.77 5.39 -27.97
N PRO A 268 9.35 4.43 -28.83
CA PRO A 268 8.37 4.70 -29.86
C PRO A 268 6.99 4.98 -29.24
N VAL A 269 6.21 5.81 -29.94
CA VAL A 269 4.79 6.01 -29.59
C VAL A 269 4.03 4.74 -29.95
N PHE A 270 3.32 4.21 -28.96
CA PHE A 270 2.50 3.02 -29.13
C PHE A 270 1.15 3.38 -29.76
N HIS A 271 0.73 2.61 -30.75
CA HIS A 271 -0.58 2.72 -31.34
C HIS A 271 -1.31 1.38 -31.22
N SER A 272 -2.44 1.41 -30.50
CA SER A 272 -3.29 0.24 -30.35
C SER A 272 -3.95 -0.10 -31.70
N THR A 273 -3.80 -1.34 -32.18
CA THR A 273 -4.44 -1.84 -33.41
C THR A 273 -5.91 -2.23 -33.23
N VAL A 274 -6.48 -1.97 -32.03
CA VAL A 274 -7.89 -2.26 -31.74
C VAL A 274 -8.76 -1.33 -32.58
N ARG A 275 -9.43 -1.88 -33.60
CA ARG A 275 -10.37 -1.14 -34.45
C ARG A 275 -11.58 -0.68 -33.62
N GLU A 276 -12.18 0.46 -33.98
CA GLU A 276 -13.38 0.99 -33.31
C GLU A 276 -14.55 -0.01 -33.29
N SER A 277 -14.60 -0.97 -34.22
CA SER A 277 -15.55 -2.09 -34.23
C SER A 277 -15.44 -3.01 -32.99
N ASP A 278 -14.24 -3.12 -32.39
CA ASP A 278 -14.00 -4.03 -31.27
C ASP A 278 -14.32 -3.35 -29.93
N LYS A 279 -14.29 -2.01 -29.87
CA LYS A 279 -14.73 -1.25 -28.69
C LYS A 279 -16.22 -1.46 -28.39
N ASN A 280 -17.07 -1.48 -29.43
CA ASN A 280 -18.51 -1.72 -29.29
C ASN A 280 -18.84 -3.16 -28.87
N LEU A 281 -18.01 -4.14 -29.23
CA LEU A 281 -18.16 -5.54 -28.80
C LEU A 281 -17.75 -5.75 -27.34
N LEU A 282 -16.76 -5.01 -26.87
CA LEU A 282 -16.31 -5.06 -25.46
C LEU A 282 -17.31 -4.39 -24.50
N GLU A 283 -17.99 -3.33 -24.94
CA GLU A 283 -19.04 -2.68 -24.15
C GLU A 283 -20.33 -3.52 -24.09
N GLN A 284 -20.67 -4.26 -25.14
CA GLN A 284 -21.84 -5.16 -25.17
C GLN A 284 -21.63 -6.44 -24.33
N ASN A 285 -20.38 -6.91 -24.14
CA ASN A 285 -20.07 -8.12 -23.36
C ASN A 285 -19.87 -7.88 -21.85
N ARG A 286 -19.94 -6.65 -21.35
CA ARG A 286 -19.96 -6.36 -19.93
C ARG A 286 -21.24 -6.80 -19.20
N GLY A 287 -22.23 -7.32 -19.93
CA GLY A 287 -23.54 -7.80 -19.42
C GLY A 287 -23.76 -9.32 -19.42
N GLY A 288 -22.81 -10.15 -19.81
CA GLY A 288 -23.06 -11.59 -19.93
C GLY A 288 -21.83 -12.45 -19.64
N SER A 289 -21.96 -13.28 -18.61
CA SER A 289 -21.04 -14.39 -18.30
C SER A 289 -21.02 -15.39 -19.47
N ALA A 290 -19.91 -15.49 -20.21
CA ALA A 290 -19.61 -16.70 -20.99
C ALA A 290 -18.14 -16.80 -21.40
N LYS A 291 -17.64 -17.96 -21.20
CA LYS A 291 -16.33 -18.57 -21.41
C LYS A 291 -15.67 -18.35 -22.77
N ASP A 292 -14.33 -18.23 -22.69
CA ASP A 292 -13.32 -18.68 -23.67
C ASP A 292 -13.44 -18.34 -25.16
N SER A 293 -12.37 -17.73 -25.70
CA SER A 293 -11.70 -18.03 -26.97
C SER A 293 -11.26 -16.90 -27.90
N LEU A 294 -11.53 -15.63 -27.66
CA LEU A 294 -11.08 -14.57 -28.60
C LEU A 294 -9.69 -13.98 -28.30
N GLY A 295 -9.25 -14.00 -27.04
CA GLY A 295 -7.95 -13.44 -26.65
C GLY A 295 -6.74 -14.22 -27.18
N HIS A 296 -6.89 -15.53 -27.37
CA HIS A 296 -5.77 -16.40 -27.78
C HIS A 296 -5.43 -16.28 -29.29
N THR A 297 -6.39 -15.92 -30.10
CA THR A 297 -6.20 -15.78 -31.56
C THR A 297 -5.55 -14.45 -31.94
N LEU A 298 -5.86 -13.38 -31.21
CA LEU A 298 -5.25 -12.06 -31.43
C LEU A 298 -3.76 -12.03 -31.03
N TYR A 299 -3.40 -12.74 -29.97
CA TYR A 299 -2.02 -12.82 -29.47
C TYR A 299 -1.05 -13.45 -30.49
N LYS A 300 -1.50 -14.48 -31.23
CA LYS A 300 -0.67 -15.15 -32.23
C LYS A 300 -0.31 -14.27 -33.43
N HIS A 301 -1.18 -13.33 -33.81
CA HIS A 301 -0.93 -12.43 -34.91
C HIS A 301 -0.07 -11.20 -34.57
N LEU A 302 0.01 -10.83 -33.29
CA LEU A 302 0.80 -9.66 -32.88
C LEU A 302 2.26 -9.98 -32.55
N MET A 303 2.56 -11.25 -32.22
CA MET A 303 3.91 -11.65 -31.78
C MET A 303 4.71 -12.42 -32.84
N TYR A 304 4.07 -12.86 -33.96
CA TYR A 304 4.70 -13.68 -34.99
C TYR A 304 4.36 -13.22 -36.44
N GLY A 305 3.89 -11.98 -36.60
CA GLY A 305 3.65 -11.37 -37.92
C GLY A 305 4.75 -10.41 -38.30
#